data_50a3ef94d2c1a1e0fc69f4c1d1f672d8
#
_entry.id   50a3ef94d2c1a1e0fc69f4c1d1f672d8
#
_cell.length_a   1.000
_cell.length_b   1.000
_cell.length_c   1.000
_cell.angle_alpha   90.00
_cell.angle_beta   90.00
_cell.angle_gamma   90.00
#
_symmetry.space_group_name_H-M   'P 1'
#
loop_
_entity.id
_entity.type
_entity.pdbx_description
1 polymer ?
#
loop_
_entity_poly.entity_id
_entity_poly.type
_entity_poly.pdbx_seq_one_letter_code
_entity_poly.pdbx_strand_id
1 'polypeptide(L)'
;MAQSNAFNVVEATIDDIHAAYKSGQLTCRQLVQMYLDRIEAFDKKGPAINAIITIDSDALKEADRLDAAYKASGPVGPLHGIPVIVKDQADVKGMPTTLGSVLFNDYYPDRDSFVAENLRKAGAVILAKATLGELGGGDTHGSLFGSTRNPYDLARTVGGSSGGSAASVSANFSTVGVGQEGLASIRRPSTWNGITGMRPSAGLVSRGGVYGCWPEIFGSLGPMARTVKDLATLLDVMVGYDPEDPITARGVGHIPDTFTNFLNKDGLKGARLGILRESIGLNAEPDSEDFRKISEVFDRAVGELKAAGAEIVDPIVIPKIKELLAKRSGGPGETEQSFKNYYGRSAKSPFKSPQEVIDSPDFAKVVKRSQDRFKRNPDAAKHYESLRAQDELMTIFLKVMADHKLDAIVHKAVEHQPTLIKDGVNPPFVDQKGAPHLNTFLVYVPTIVVPAGFTRDNLPAGVCLIGRPYDDGNLIKFAYAYEQATNHRRPPASTTGL
;
A
#
# COMPACT_ATOMS: atom_id res chain seq x y z
N MET A 1 -39.46 19.55 -13.18
CA MET A 1 -38.01 19.71 -12.86
C MET A 1 -37.54 18.35 -12.38
N ALA A 2 -36.72 17.65 -13.17
CA ALA A 2 -36.13 16.42 -12.74
C ALA A 2 -35.19 16.75 -11.55
N GLN A 3 -35.39 16.12 -10.41
CA GLN A 3 -34.38 16.12 -9.35
C GLN A 3 -33.10 15.61 -9.99
N SER A 4 -32.09 16.46 -10.14
CA SER A 4 -30.74 16.00 -10.47
C SER A 4 -30.32 15.14 -9.29
N ASN A 5 -30.27 13.82 -9.47
CA ASN A 5 -29.69 12.94 -8.47
C ASN A 5 -28.27 13.46 -8.19
N ALA A 6 -28.02 13.92 -6.98
CA ALA A 6 -26.71 14.35 -6.56
C ALA A 6 -25.71 13.19 -6.78
N PHE A 7 -24.48 13.50 -7.21
CA PHE A 7 -23.44 12.49 -7.40
C PHE A 7 -23.15 11.80 -6.05
N ASN A 8 -23.12 10.48 -6.05
CA ASN A 8 -22.75 9.70 -4.87
C ASN A 8 -21.25 9.39 -4.90
N VAL A 9 -20.50 9.96 -3.95
CA VAL A 9 -19.05 9.77 -3.86
C VAL A 9 -18.66 8.43 -3.24
N VAL A 10 -19.58 7.74 -2.55
CA VAL A 10 -19.31 6.45 -1.89
C VAL A 10 -19.13 5.37 -2.94
N GLU A 11 -18.00 4.68 -2.91
CA GLU A 11 -17.56 3.66 -3.88
C GLU A 11 -17.38 4.16 -5.32
N ALA A 12 -17.43 5.49 -5.57
CA ALA A 12 -17.21 6.04 -6.90
C ALA A 12 -15.82 5.69 -7.44
N THR A 13 -15.78 5.17 -8.66
CA THR A 13 -14.56 4.83 -9.41
C THR A 13 -14.06 6.05 -10.20
N ILE A 14 -12.82 5.96 -10.70
CA ILE A 14 -12.28 6.98 -11.64
C ILE A 14 -13.20 7.15 -12.83
N ASP A 15 -13.72 6.06 -13.40
CA ASP A 15 -14.64 6.11 -14.54
C ASP A 15 -15.95 6.83 -14.20
N ASP A 16 -16.57 6.53 -13.05
CA ASP A 16 -17.81 7.18 -12.62
C ASP A 16 -17.62 8.69 -12.47
N ILE A 17 -16.49 9.10 -11.87
CA ILE A 17 -16.13 10.50 -11.67
C ILE A 17 -15.92 11.19 -13.02
N HIS A 18 -15.15 10.59 -13.94
CA HIS A 18 -14.92 11.17 -15.27
C HIS A 18 -16.19 11.23 -16.10
N ALA A 19 -17.07 10.23 -15.98
CA ALA A 19 -18.39 10.27 -16.62
C ALA A 19 -19.25 11.42 -16.08
N ALA A 20 -19.22 11.68 -14.76
CA ALA A 20 -19.92 12.78 -14.13
C ALA A 20 -19.35 14.16 -14.55
N TYR A 21 -18.03 14.30 -14.70
CA TYR A 21 -17.40 15.51 -15.26
C TYR A 21 -17.86 15.75 -16.72
N LYS A 22 -17.82 14.70 -17.53
CA LYS A 22 -18.23 14.78 -18.95
C LYS A 22 -19.69 15.16 -19.13
N SER A 23 -20.58 14.69 -18.25
CA SER A 23 -21.99 15.04 -18.28
C SER A 23 -22.32 16.41 -17.65
N GLY A 24 -21.34 17.05 -16.98
CA GLY A 24 -21.57 18.29 -16.23
C GLY A 24 -22.32 18.10 -14.90
N GLN A 25 -22.50 16.85 -14.46
CA GLN A 25 -23.13 16.53 -13.16
C GLN A 25 -22.24 16.92 -11.97
N LEU A 26 -20.92 16.91 -12.18
CA LEU A 26 -19.90 17.12 -11.14
C LEU A 26 -18.79 18.02 -11.66
N THR A 27 -18.16 18.79 -10.76
CA THR A 27 -16.89 19.50 -11.00
C THR A 27 -15.79 18.96 -10.09
N CYS A 28 -14.52 19.20 -10.43
CA CYS A 28 -13.38 18.83 -9.58
C CYS A 28 -13.52 19.45 -8.20
N ARG A 29 -13.91 20.73 -8.13
CA ARG A 29 -14.12 21.43 -6.85
C ARG A 29 -15.20 20.77 -6.00
N GLN A 30 -16.34 20.39 -6.60
CA GLN A 30 -17.42 19.73 -5.89
C GLN A 30 -16.96 18.38 -5.33
N LEU A 31 -16.25 17.58 -6.14
CA LEU A 31 -15.73 16.28 -5.70
C LEU A 31 -14.75 16.43 -4.54
N VAL A 32 -13.78 17.35 -4.64
CA VAL A 32 -12.82 17.61 -3.56
C VAL A 32 -13.53 18.03 -2.28
N GLN A 33 -14.55 18.91 -2.38
CA GLN A 33 -15.34 19.32 -1.21
C GLN A 33 -16.06 18.13 -0.58
N MET A 34 -16.69 17.25 -1.36
CA MET A 34 -17.36 16.05 -0.85
C MET A 34 -16.40 15.14 -0.06
N TYR A 35 -15.17 14.97 -0.53
CA TYR A 35 -14.17 14.18 0.22
C TYR A 35 -13.69 14.91 1.49
N LEU A 36 -13.50 16.22 1.45
CA LEU A 36 -13.15 17.02 2.64
C LEU A 36 -14.26 16.93 3.70
N ASP A 37 -15.53 17.00 3.30
CA ASP A 37 -16.67 16.88 4.20
C ASP A 37 -16.71 15.50 4.86
N ARG A 38 -16.40 14.43 4.11
CA ARG A 38 -16.29 13.07 4.63
C ARG A 38 -15.13 12.91 5.61
N ILE A 39 -13.96 13.50 5.31
CA ILE A 39 -12.81 13.51 6.23
C ILE A 39 -13.20 14.20 7.54
N GLU A 40 -13.84 15.35 7.47
CA GLU A 40 -14.30 16.07 8.69
C GLU A 40 -15.29 15.23 9.50
N ALA A 41 -16.23 14.57 8.83
CA ALA A 41 -17.30 13.83 9.50
C ALA A 41 -16.85 12.49 10.09
N PHE A 42 -15.92 11.79 9.45
CA PHE A 42 -15.61 10.40 9.81
C PHE A 42 -14.16 10.18 10.24
N ASP A 43 -13.22 11.03 9.81
CA ASP A 43 -11.81 10.93 10.21
C ASP A 43 -11.52 11.74 11.45
N LYS A 44 -12.07 12.97 11.54
CA LYS A 44 -11.83 13.88 12.65
C LYS A 44 -12.93 13.85 13.70
N LYS A 45 -14.17 13.56 13.29
CA LYS A 45 -15.35 13.42 14.15
C LYS A 45 -15.96 12.02 14.00
N GLY A 46 -17.15 11.81 14.57
CA GLY A 46 -17.87 10.55 14.47
C GLY A 46 -17.02 9.35 14.89
N PRO A 47 -16.80 8.36 14.00
CA PRO A 47 -15.96 7.19 14.28
C PRO A 47 -14.50 7.55 14.57
N ALA A 48 -14.05 8.73 14.18
CA ALA A 48 -12.70 9.24 14.38
C ALA A 48 -11.64 8.23 13.91
N ILE A 49 -11.68 7.88 12.63
CA ILE A 49 -10.79 6.88 11.99
C ILE A 49 -9.31 7.27 12.17
N ASN A 50 -9.01 8.58 12.12
CA ASN A 50 -7.68 9.13 12.29
C ASN A 50 -6.67 8.58 11.26
N ALA A 51 -7.08 8.59 9.99
CA ALA A 51 -6.27 8.13 8.86
C ALA A 51 -5.51 9.26 8.16
N ILE A 52 -5.92 10.52 8.35
CA ILE A 52 -5.35 11.70 7.73
C ILE A 52 -4.43 12.43 8.73
N ILE A 53 -3.20 12.71 8.33
CA ILE A 53 -2.25 13.47 9.15
C ILE A 53 -2.22 14.95 8.75
N THR A 54 -2.22 15.26 7.45
CA THR A 54 -2.21 16.63 6.92
C THR A 54 -3.12 16.72 5.70
N ILE A 55 -4.03 17.69 5.68
CA ILE A 55 -4.84 18.04 4.50
C ILE A 55 -4.09 19.12 3.71
N ASP A 56 -4.07 19.01 2.37
CA ASP A 56 -3.51 20.06 1.51
C ASP A 56 -4.42 21.30 1.55
N SER A 57 -3.90 22.42 2.05
CA SER A 57 -4.61 23.69 2.11
C SER A 57 -4.97 24.25 0.73
N ASP A 58 -4.24 23.86 -0.31
CA ASP A 58 -4.44 24.30 -1.69
C ASP A 58 -5.31 23.34 -2.53
N ALA A 59 -5.82 22.25 -1.95
CA ALA A 59 -6.60 21.23 -2.68
C ALA A 59 -7.79 21.80 -3.47
N LEU A 60 -8.57 22.72 -2.87
CA LEU A 60 -9.70 23.37 -3.55
C LEU A 60 -9.24 24.34 -4.65
N LYS A 61 -8.12 25.02 -4.46
CA LYS A 61 -7.54 25.93 -5.47
C LYS A 61 -7.02 25.11 -6.67
N GLU A 62 -6.41 23.95 -6.42
CA GLU A 62 -5.99 23.04 -7.48
C GLU A 62 -7.20 22.48 -8.25
N ALA A 63 -8.27 22.13 -7.55
CA ALA A 63 -9.52 21.71 -8.17
C ALA A 63 -10.12 22.79 -9.07
N ASP A 64 -10.12 24.07 -8.63
CA ASP A 64 -10.56 25.20 -9.46
C ASP A 64 -9.71 25.36 -10.73
N ARG A 65 -8.39 25.18 -10.60
CA ARG A 65 -7.46 25.22 -11.74
C ARG A 65 -7.78 24.12 -12.75
N LEU A 66 -8.06 22.89 -12.26
CA LEU A 66 -8.43 21.76 -13.11
C LEU A 66 -9.80 21.96 -13.77
N ASP A 67 -10.80 22.48 -13.07
CA ASP A 67 -12.09 22.84 -13.66
C ASP A 67 -11.95 23.87 -14.79
N ALA A 68 -11.08 24.87 -14.61
CA ALA A 68 -10.78 25.84 -15.66
C ALA A 68 -10.07 25.20 -16.86
N ALA A 69 -9.08 24.31 -16.62
CA ALA A 69 -8.38 23.59 -17.67
C ALA A 69 -9.33 22.68 -18.45
N TYR A 70 -10.24 21.96 -17.76
CA TYR A 70 -11.22 21.09 -18.40
C TYR A 70 -12.13 21.86 -19.37
N LYS A 71 -12.60 23.04 -18.95
CA LYS A 71 -13.42 23.91 -19.79
C LYS A 71 -12.67 24.45 -21.02
N ALA A 72 -11.37 24.69 -20.88
CA ALA A 72 -10.55 25.26 -21.95
C ALA A 72 -10.09 24.20 -22.99
N SER A 73 -9.71 23.01 -22.55
CA SER A 73 -9.02 22.03 -23.41
C SER A 73 -9.36 20.55 -23.12
N GLY A 74 -10.28 20.27 -22.20
CA GLY A 74 -10.58 18.90 -21.76
C GLY A 74 -9.65 18.44 -20.64
N PRO A 75 -9.60 17.12 -20.36
CA PRO A 75 -8.84 16.58 -19.25
C PRO A 75 -7.32 16.81 -19.43
N VAL A 76 -6.63 17.13 -18.34
CA VAL A 76 -5.16 17.30 -18.31
C VAL A 76 -4.43 15.97 -18.48
N GLY A 77 -4.99 14.90 -17.92
CA GLY A 77 -4.42 13.56 -17.97
C GLY A 77 -5.37 12.50 -17.40
N PRO A 78 -4.89 11.26 -17.24
CA PRO A 78 -5.73 10.11 -16.86
C PRO A 78 -6.29 10.19 -15.42
N LEU A 79 -5.72 11.05 -14.58
CA LEU A 79 -6.21 11.29 -13.21
C LEU A 79 -6.80 12.69 -13.05
N HIS A 80 -7.26 13.31 -14.15
CA HIS A 80 -7.81 14.66 -14.10
C HIS A 80 -8.91 14.81 -13.03
N GLY A 81 -8.66 15.68 -12.04
CA GLY A 81 -9.58 15.97 -10.95
C GLY A 81 -9.78 14.84 -9.93
N ILE A 82 -8.99 13.76 -10.01
CA ILE A 82 -9.10 12.62 -9.09
C ILE A 82 -8.35 12.93 -7.78
N PRO A 83 -9.05 12.92 -6.62
CA PRO A 83 -8.42 13.07 -5.33
C PRO A 83 -7.61 11.83 -4.93
N VAL A 84 -6.34 12.06 -4.57
CA VAL A 84 -5.38 11.04 -4.17
C VAL A 84 -4.84 11.33 -2.77
N ILE A 85 -4.74 10.29 -1.94
CA ILE A 85 -4.06 10.37 -0.65
C ILE A 85 -2.69 9.72 -0.76
N VAL A 86 -1.65 10.40 -0.26
CA VAL A 86 -0.27 9.94 -0.31
C VAL A 86 0.22 9.62 1.10
N LYS A 87 0.82 8.44 1.29
CA LYS A 87 1.45 8.06 2.55
C LYS A 87 2.46 9.11 3.00
N ASP A 88 2.43 9.50 4.27
CA ASP A 88 3.28 10.55 4.83
C ASP A 88 4.77 10.15 4.97
N GLN A 89 5.23 9.33 4.08
CA GLN A 89 6.62 8.90 3.89
C GLN A 89 7.19 9.41 2.55
N ALA A 90 6.32 9.84 1.64
CA ALA A 90 6.70 10.41 0.35
C ALA A 90 6.55 11.94 0.39
N ASP A 91 7.53 12.63 -0.16
CA ASP A 91 7.56 14.09 -0.21
C ASP A 91 6.47 14.63 -1.13
N VAL A 92 5.74 15.62 -0.63
CA VAL A 92 4.80 16.43 -1.38
C VAL A 92 5.14 17.90 -1.07
N LYS A 93 5.58 18.63 -2.08
CA LYS A 93 5.93 20.06 -1.94
C LYS A 93 4.72 20.86 -1.43
N GLY A 94 4.94 21.67 -0.42
CA GLY A 94 3.89 22.46 0.22
C GLY A 94 3.25 21.79 1.44
N MET A 95 3.49 20.48 1.65
CA MET A 95 3.02 19.73 2.81
C MET A 95 4.19 19.19 3.63
N PRO A 96 4.06 19.07 4.96
CA PRO A 96 5.12 18.45 5.76
C PRO A 96 5.24 16.96 5.47
N THR A 97 6.45 16.40 5.60
CA THR A 97 6.71 14.96 5.63
C THR A 97 7.13 14.61 7.05
N THR A 98 6.15 14.24 7.86
CA THR A 98 6.33 14.08 9.31
C THR A 98 6.78 12.67 9.70
N LEU A 99 6.62 11.69 8.81
CA LEU A 99 6.87 10.27 9.08
C LEU A 99 6.04 9.73 10.26
N GLY A 100 4.96 10.44 10.64
CA GLY A 100 4.14 10.14 11.82
C GLY A 100 4.81 10.43 13.15
N SER A 101 5.95 11.14 13.17
CA SER A 101 6.80 11.35 14.33
C SER A 101 6.86 12.81 14.73
N VAL A 102 6.85 13.07 16.04
CA VAL A 102 7.06 14.42 16.62
C VAL A 102 8.42 15.01 16.24
N LEU A 103 9.39 14.19 15.85
CA LEU A 103 10.73 14.62 15.46
C LEU A 103 10.79 15.33 14.11
N PHE A 104 9.83 15.05 13.23
CA PHE A 104 9.84 15.55 11.83
C PHE A 104 8.61 16.41 11.52
N ASN A 105 7.88 16.82 12.55
CA ASN A 105 6.62 17.54 12.45
C ASN A 105 6.69 18.80 11.54
N ASP A 106 7.80 19.51 11.56
CA ASP A 106 8.01 20.76 10.84
C ASP A 106 8.91 20.63 9.60
N TYR A 107 9.11 19.38 9.10
CA TYR A 107 9.92 19.19 7.91
C TYR A 107 9.08 19.34 6.63
N TYR A 108 9.31 20.42 5.90
CA TYR A 108 8.71 20.72 4.59
C TYR A 108 9.73 20.49 3.48
N PRO A 109 9.57 19.44 2.64
CA PRO A 109 10.47 19.16 1.53
C PRO A 109 10.44 20.29 0.49
N ASP A 110 11.58 20.54 -0.16
CA ASP A 110 11.72 21.58 -1.17
C ASP A 110 11.05 21.23 -2.50
N ARG A 111 10.83 19.94 -2.75
CA ARG A 111 10.29 19.39 -4.01
C ARG A 111 9.44 18.14 -3.76
N ASP A 112 8.63 17.82 -4.75
CA ASP A 112 7.85 16.60 -4.76
C ASP A 112 8.75 15.34 -4.84
N SER A 113 8.27 14.21 -4.35
CA SER A 113 8.75 12.89 -4.75
C SER A 113 8.41 12.66 -6.22
N PHE A 114 9.15 11.75 -6.89
CA PHE A 114 8.88 11.39 -8.29
C PHE A 114 7.40 11.04 -8.52
N VAL A 115 6.80 10.24 -7.64
CA VAL A 115 5.40 9.85 -7.76
C VAL A 115 4.46 11.04 -7.56
N ALA A 116 4.71 11.92 -6.59
CA ALA A 116 3.87 13.10 -6.37
C ALA A 116 3.92 14.06 -7.58
N GLU A 117 5.09 14.24 -8.19
CA GLU A 117 5.24 15.04 -9.41
C GLU A 117 4.42 14.43 -10.57
N ASN A 118 4.50 13.11 -10.77
CA ASN A 118 3.75 12.42 -11.82
C ASN A 118 2.24 12.48 -11.58
N LEU A 119 1.77 12.36 -10.34
CA LEU A 119 0.36 12.54 -9.98
C LEU A 119 -0.14 13.92 -10.40
N ARG A 120 0.61 14.99 -10.08
CA ARG A 120 0.25 16.37 -10.49
C ARG A 120 0.23 16.52 -12.01
N LYS A 121 1.22 15.97 -12.72
CA LYS A 121 1.27 15.98 -14.20
C LYS A 121 0.08 15.27 -14.82
N ALA A 122 -0.39 14.19 -14.20
CA ALA A 122 -1.57 13.45 -14.63
C ALA A 122 -2.90 14.11 -14.29
N GLY A 123 -2.88 15.28 -13.61
CA GLY A 123 -4.06 16.04 -13.23
C GLY A 123 -4.73 15.57 -11.94
N ALA A 124 -4.06 14.77 -11.12
CA ALA A 124 -4.57 14.38 -9.81
C ALA A 124 -4.56 15.55 -8.82
N VAL A 125 -5.52 15.55 -7.90
CA VAL A 125 -5.52 16.42 -6.73
C VAL A 125 -4.92 15.64 -5.55
N ILE A 126 -3.70 15.98 -5.12
CA ILE A 126 -3.15 15.42 -3.89
C ILE A 126 -3.91 16.06 -2.73
N LEU A 127 -4.87 15.31 -2.18
CA LEU A 127 -5.82 15.84 -1.20
C LEU A 127 -5.23 15.93 0.21
N ALA A 128 -4.42 14.94 0.58
CA ALA A 128 -3.90 14.81 1.95
C ALA A 128 -2.72 13.85 2.03
N LYS A 129 -1.97 13.98 3.14
CA LYS A 129 -0.99 12.98 3.60
C LYS A 129 -1.65 12.07 4.64
N ALA A 130 -1.43 10.76 4.49
CA ALA A 130 -2.03 9.73 5.34
C ALA A 130 -1.11 9.34 6.48
N THR A 131 -1.70 8.97 7.63
CA THR A 131 -1.02 8.35 8.76
C THR A 131 -0.32 7.06 8.35
N LEU A 132 0.67 6.65 9.12
CA LEU A 132 1.51 5.49 8.83
C LEU A 132 2.05 4.88 10.13
N GLY A 133 2.56 3.66 10.07
CA GLY A 133 3.44 3.19 11.14
C GLY A 133 4.66 4.12 11.21
N GLU A 134 4.94 4.66 12.39
CA GLU A 134 5.96 5.70 12.57
C GLU A 134 7.28 5.31 11.89
N LEU A 135 7.87 6.25 11.15
CA LEU A 135 9.08 6.05 10.33
C LEU A 135 8.95 4.93 9.29
N GLY A 136 7.73 4.65 8.81
CA GLY A 136 7.46 3.62 7.81
C GLY A 136 7.49 2.19 8.33
N GLY A 137 7.36 1.96 9.63
CA GLY A 137 7.44 0.62 10.23
C GLY A 137 6.26 0.28 11.16
N GLY A 138 5.91 -1.01 11.24
CA GLY A 138 4.90 -1.51 12.16
C GLY A 138 3.47 -1.26 11.76
N ASP A 139 2.57 -1.43 12.73
CA ASP A 139 1.17 -1.04 12.61
C ASP A 139 1.03 0.49 12.66
N THR A 140 -0.09 0.99 12.14
CA THR A 140 -0.28 2.44 11.98
C THR A 140 -0.55 3.11 13.33
N HIS A 141 0.54 3.47 13.95
CA HIS A 141 0.63 4.19 15.21
C HIS A 141 1.87 5.08 15.18
N GLY A 142 1.77 6.32 15.66
CA GLY A 142 2.86 7.28 15.69
C GLY A 142 2.76 8.25 16.85
N SER A 143 3.91 8.77 17.28
CA SER A 143 4.01 9.73 18.39
C SER A 143 3.29 11.05 18.09
N LEU A 144 3.11 11.38 16.81
CA LEU A 144 2.46 12.64 16.39
C LEU A 144 0.92 12.55 16.41
N PHE A 145 0.34 11.38 16.12
CA PHE A 145 -1.11 11.28 15.87
C PHE A 145 -1.81 10.16 16.67
N GLY A 146 -1.06 9.29 17.35
CA GLY A 146 -1.61 8.12 18.04
C GLY A 146 -1.88 6.94 17.09
N SER A 147 -3.07 6.32 17.17
CA SER A 147 -3.45 5.15 16.36
C SER A 147 -4.51 5.48 15.33
N THR A 148 -4.42 4.87 14.15
CA THR A 148 -5.49 4.83 13.16
C THR A 148 -6.39 3.63 13.42
N ARG A 149 -7.72 3.84 13.35
CA ARG A 149 -8.74 2.84 13.65
C ARG A 149 -9.25 2.17 12.37
N ASN A 150 -9.49 0.86 12.47
CA ASN A 150 -10.03 0.11 11.34
C ASN A 150 -11.49 0.49 11.08
N PRO A 151 -11.87 0.91 9.86
CA PRO A 151 -13.24 1.29 9.54
C PRO A 151 -14.29 0.18 9.73
N TYR A 152 -13.87 -1.10 9.70
CA TYR A 152 -14.78 -2.24 9.95
C TYR A 152 -14.93 -2.59 11.42
N ASP A 153 -13.93 -2.26 12.26
CA ASP A 153 -13.97 -2.42 13.73
C ASP A 153 -13.04 -1.39 14.38
N LEU A 154 -13.60 -0.35 14.97
CA LEU A 154 -12.87 0.80 15.52
C LEU A 154 -11.94 0.47 16.70
N ALA A 155 -12.05 -0.72 17.30
CA ALA A 155 -11.14 -1.20 18.34
C ALA A 155 -9.86 -1.83 17.78
N ARG A 156 -9.81 -2.11 16.46
CA ARG A 156 -8.74 -2.82 15.78
C ARG A 156 -7.85 -1.91 14.96
N THR A 157 -6.60 -2.35 14.76
CA THR A 157 -5.64 -1.68 13.90
C THR A 157 -6.02 -1.83 12.42
N VAL A 158 -5.66 -0.84 11.63
CA VAL A 158 -5.73 -0.89 10.15
C VAL A 158 -4.58 -1.68 9.53
N GLY A 159 -3.67 -2.23 10.36
CA GLY A 159 -2.40 -2.77 9.90
C GLY A 159 -1.41 -1.65 9.60
N GLY A 160 -0.44 -1.94 8.76
CA GLY A 160 0.60 -0.96 8.41
C GLY A 160 1.72 -1.58 7.58
N SER A 161 2.64 -0.71 7.21
CA SER A 161 2.77 0.69 7.68
C SER A 161 1.95 1.71 6.85
N SER A 162 1.29 1.34 5.73
CA SER A 162 0.44 2.24 4.93
C SER A 162 -1.04 2.20 5.36
N GLY A 163 -1.30 2.07 6.67
CA GLY A 163 -2.67 1.88 7.17
C GLY A 163 -3.56 3.09 6.98
N GLY A 164 -3.02 4.30 7.10
CA GLY A 164 -3.78 5.52 6.83
C GLY A 164 -4.24 5.61 5.37
N SER A 165 -3.34 5.29 4.40
CA SER A 165 -3.71 5.23 2.98
C SER A 165 -4.82 4.19 2.74
N ALA A 166 -4.69 2.98 3.33
CA ALA A 166 -5.69 1.93 3.19
C ALA A 166 -7.05 2.31 3.80
N ALA A 167 -7.04 2.82 5.03
CA ALA A 167 -8.26 3.24 5.71
C ALA A 167 -8.95 4.39 4.97
N SER A 168 -8.19 5.36 4.45
CA SER A 168 -8.75 6.49 3.69
C SER A 168 -9.47 6.04 2.42
N VAL A 169 -8.85 5.14 1.64
CA VAL A 169 -9.48 4.57 0.43
C VAL A 169 -10.70 3.74 0.82
N SER A 170 -10.59 2.91 1.86
CA SER A 170 -11.68 2.05 2.35
C SER A 170 -12.88 2.84 2.84
N ALA A 171 -12.64 3.92 3.59
CA ALA A 171 -13.67 4.80 4.17
C ALA A 171 -14.21 5.85 3.17
N ASN A 172 -13.77 5.81 1.92
CA ASN A 172 -14.14 6.79 0.90
C ASN A 172 -13.76 8.24 1.28
N PHE A 173 -12.50 8.44 1.74
CA PHE A 173 -11.89 9.77 1.93
C PHE A 173 -11.08 10.21 0.72
N SER A 174 -10.88 9.34 -0.24
CA SER A 174 -10.29 9.57 -1.55
C SER A 174 -10.73 8.51 -2.54
N THR A 175 -10.46 8.75 -3.82
CA THR A 175 -10.72 7.75 -4.87
C THR A 175 -9.67 6.64 -4.80
N VAL A 176 -8.39 7.02 -4.74
CA VAL A 176 -7.24 6.11 -4.70
C VAL A 176 -6.19 6.60 -3.69
N GLY A 177 -5.23 5.76 -3.37
CA GLY A 177 -4.15 6.09 -2.45
C GLY A 177 -2.80 5.51 -2.86
N VAL A 178 -1.74 6.14 -2.39
CA VAL A 178 -0.36 5.67 -2.56
C VAL A 178 0.16 5.13 -1.23
N GLY A 179 0.59 3.88 -1.24
CA GLY A 179 1.29 3.23 -0.14
C GLY A 179 2.78 3.03 -0.43
N GLN A 180 3.50 2.53 0.57
CA GLN A 180 4.89 2.09 0.41
C GLN A 180 5.06 0.75 1.11
N GLU A 181 5.75 -0.20 0.48
CA GLU A 181 6.00 -1.51 1.05
C GLU A 181 7.47 -1.94 0.95
N GLY A 182 8.06 -2.22 2.13
CA GLY A 182 9.30 -2.97 2.24
C GLY A 182 9.03 -4.45 2.55
N LEU A 183 8.09 -4.72 3.46
CA LEU A 183 7.78 -6.05 3.98
C LEU A 183 6.38 -6.53 3.57
N ALA A 184 5.34 -5.96 4.16
CA ALA A 184 3.92 -6.21 3.90
C ALA A 184 3.09 -4.93 4.05
N SER A 185 3.70 -3.78 3.88
CA SER A 185 3.13 -2.48 4.28
C SER A 185 2.10 -1.89 3.32
N ILE A 186 1.87 -2.50 2.16
CA ILE A 186 0.71 -2.27 1.28
C ILE A 186 -0.28 -3.43 1.44
N ARG A 187 0.21 -4.66 1.31
CA ARG A 187 -0.63 -5.86 1.26
C ARG A 187 -1.44 -6.07 2.53
N ARG A 188 -0.80 -5.98 3.71
CA ARG A 188 -1.50 -6.18 4.99
C ARG A 188 -2.57 -5.11 5.24
N PRO A 189 -2.28 -3.80 5.17
CA PRO A 189 -3.34 -2.80 5.37
C PRO A 189 -4.41 -2.85 4.28
N SER A 190 -4.10 -3.14 3.01
CA SER A 190 -5.12 -3.33 1.98
C SER A 190 -6.07 -4.47 2.33
N THR A 191 -5.53 -5.61 2.76
CA THR A 191 -6.32 -6.77 3.18
C THR A 191 -7.25 -6.45 4.35
N TRP A 192 -6.70 -5.85 5.41
CA TRP A 192 -7.46 -5.56 6.63
C TRP A 192 -8.46 -4.41 6.49
N ASN A 193 -8.37 -3.65 5.41
CA ASN A 193 -9.31 -2.59 5.06
C ASN A 193 -10.17 -2.95 3.83
N GLY A 194 -10.15 -4.21 3.37
CA GLY A 194 -11.02 -4.72 2.31
C GLY A 194 -10.85 -3.99 0.97
N ILE A 195 -9.64 -3.62 0.61
CA ILE A 195 -9.30 -2.99 -0.67
C ILE A 195 -8.21 -3.78 -1.40
N THR A 196 -7.99 -3.45 -2.66
CA THR A 196 -6.85 -3.97 -3.44
C THR A 196 -5.61 -3.11 -3.24
N GLY A 197 -4.44 -3.74 -3.27
CA GLY A 197 -3.17 -3.04 -3.18
C GLY A 197 -2.05 -3.84 -3.82
N MET A 198 -1.12 -3.15 -4.46
CA MET A 198 -0.04 -3.80 -5.20
C MET A 198 1.32 -3.27 -4.76
N ARG A 199 2.25 -4.18 -4.53
CA ARG A 199 3.67 -3.89 -4.56
C ARG A 199 4.18 -4.23 -5.96
N PRO A 200 4.53 -3.23 -6.79
CA PRO A 200 5.09 -3.47 -8.12
C PRO A 200 6.48 -4.11 -8.04
N SER A 201 6.94 -4.68 -9.15
CA SER A 201 8.32 -5.12 -9.32
C SER A 201 9.28 -3.98 -9.02
N ALA A 202 10.36 -4.29 -8.29
CA ALA A 202 11.35 -3.28 -7.94
C ALA A 202 11.98 -2.67 -9.19
N GLY A 203 12.02 -1.33 -9.23
CA GLY A 203 12.51 -0.58 -10.38
C GLY A 203 11.43 -0.10 -11.35
N LEU A 204 10.16 -0.52 -11.21
CA LEU A 204 9.09 0.10 -11.99
C LEU A 204 8.69 1.48 -11.46
N VAL A 205 8.70 1.65 -10.13
CA VAL A 205 8.34 2.89 -9.45
C VAL A 205 9.54 3.44 -8.70
N SER A 206 9.83 4.72 -8.89
CA SER A 206 10.93 5.40 -8.22
C SER A 206 10.70 5.56 -6.72
N ARG A 207 11.80 5.51 -5.96
CA ARG A 207 11.89 5.81 -4.54
C ARG A 207 12.38 7.23 -4.27
N GLY A 208 12.56 8.03 -5.31
CA GLY A 208 13.01 9.42 -5.22
C GLY A 208 12.08 10.26 -4.38
N GLY A 209 12.56 10.82 -3.25
CA GLY A 209 11.76 11.58 -2.29
C GLY A 209 10.93 10.72 -1.35
N VAL A 210 11.36 9.48 -1.07
CA VAL A 210 10.67 8.57 -0.14
C VAL A 210 11.61 8.12 0.97
N TYR A 211 11.24 8.38 2.23
CA TYR A 211 12.04 7.96 3.38
C TYR A 211 12.08 6.44 3.54
N GLY A 212 13.25 5.89 3.87
CA GLY A 212 13.40 4.50 4.30
C GLY A 212 13.34 3.45 3.19
N CYS A 213 13.41 3.87 1.91
CA CYS A 213 13.44 2.97 0.76
C CYS A 213 14.87 2.65 0.27
N TRP A 214 15.89 3.24 0.87
CA TRP A 214 17.30 3.16 0.54
C TRP A 214 18.08 2.42 1.66
N PRO A 215 19.34 1.97 1.40
CA PRO A 215 20.12 1.98 0.13
C PRO A 215 19.79 0.80 -0.75
N GLU A 216 19.30 -0.31 -0.17
CA GLU A 216 19.00 -1.53 -0.89
C GLU A 216 17.61 -1.47 -1.54
N ILE A 217 17.31 -2.49 -2.36
CA ILE A 217 16.00 -2.67 -2.97
C ILE A 217 15.02 -3.17 -1.91
N PHE A 218 14.79 -2.34 -0.91
CA PHE A 218 14.04 -2.73 0.27
C PHE A 218 12.56 -2.38 0.19
N GLY A 219 12.19 -1.42 -0.65
CA GLY A 219 10.81 -0.98 -0.75
C GLY A 219 10.46 -0.40 -2.11
N SER A 220 9.16 -0.33 -2.36
CA SER A 220 8.57 0.34 -3.49
C SER A 220 7.35 1.11 -3.04
N LEU A 221 7.04 2.23 -3.70
CA LEU A 221 5.71 2.80 -3.66
C LEU A 221 4.78 1.90 -4.48
N GLY A 222 3.50 1.89 -4.14
CA GLY A 222 2.52 1.13 -4.90
C GLY A 222 1.10 1.66 -4.71
N PRO A 223 0.23 1.36 -5.70
CA PRO A 223 -1.15 1.81 -5.72
C PRO A 223 -2.03 1.02 -4.76
N MET A 224 -3.02 1.73 -4.21
CA MET A 224 -4.07 1.19 -3.34
C MET A 224 -5.42 1.75 -3.82
N ALA A 225 -6.38 0.90 -4.09
CA ALA A 225 -7.68 1.30 -4.64
C ALA A 225 -8.81 0.36 -4.21
N ARG A 226 -10.06 0.79 -4.39
CA ARG A 226 -11.23 -0.06 -4.17
C ARG A 226 -11.42 -1.11 -5.26
N THR A 227 -10.98 -0.80 -6.49
CA THR A 227 -11.08 -1.67 -7.67
C THR A 227 -9.70 -1.93 -8.29
N VAL A 228 -9.55 -3.08 -8.93
CA VAL A 228 -8.31 -3.41 -9.68
C VAL A 228 -8.13 -2.49 -10.89
N LYS A 229 -9.23 -2.00 -11.49
CA LYS A 229 -9.15 -1.04 -12.60
C LYS A 229 -8.56 0.29 -12.15
N ASP A 230 -9.05 0.87 -11.05
CA ASP A 230 -8.51 2.12 -10.51
C ASP A 230 -7.06 1.96 -10.05
N LEU A 231 -6.71 0.78 -9.49
CA LEU A 231 -5.34 0.43 -9.13
C LEU A 231 -4.41 0.44 -10.36
N ALA A 232 -4.83 -0.18 -11.47
CA ALA A 232 -4.05 -0.22 -12.71
C ALA A 232 -3.87 1.18 -13.31
N THR A 233 -4.94 2.00 -13.32
CA THR A 233 -4.88 3.40 -13.79
C THR A 233 -3.92 4.24 -12.95
N LEU A 234 -3.90 4.05 -11.62
CA LEU A 234 -2.97 4.74 -10.74
C LEU A 234 -1.52 4.27 -10.99
N LEU A 235 -1.32 2.96 -11.20
CA LEU A 235 0.01 2.40 -11.47
C LEU A 235 0.62 2.99 -12.76
N ASP A 236 -0.17 3.16 -13.82
CA ASP A 236 0.26 3.78 -15.08
C ASP A 236 0.92 5.16 -14.85
N VAL A 237 0.42 5.92 -13.89
CA VAL A 237 0.96 7.24 -13.55
C VAL A 237 2.19 7.17 -12.65
N MET A 238 2.31 6.11 -11.84
CA MET A 238 3.38 5.98 -10.86
C MET A 238 4.69 5.45 -11.44
N VAL A 239 4.65 4.67 -12.53
CA VAL A 239 5.82 4.01 -13.14
C VAL A 239 6.65 4.98 -13.97
N GLY A 240 7.95 4.67 -14.12
CA GLY A 240 8.84 5.41 -15.01
C GLY A 240 10.29 5.39 -14.59
N TYR A 241 11.16 5.79 -15.53
CA TYR A 241 12.58 5.96 -15.27
C TYR A 241 12.83 7.29 -14.54
N ASP A 242 13.56 7.20 -13.44
CA ASP A 242 14.02 8.34 -12.65
C ASP A 242 15.55 8.31 -12.56
N PRO A 243 16.27 9.28 -13.17
CA PRO A 243 17.73 9.33 -13.09
C PRO A 243 18.25 9.51 -11.64
N GLU A 244 17.43 10.02 -10.70
CA GLU A 244 17.81 10.13 -9.29
C GLU A 244 17.63 8.81 -8.52
N ASP A 245 16.89 7.82 -9.07
CA ASP A 245 16.80 6.47 -8.53
C ASP A 245 17.28 5.45 -9.57
N PRO A 246 18.59 5.13 -9.63
CA PRO A 246 19.17 4.27 -10.66
C PRO A 246 18.57 2.87 -10.77
N ILE A 247 17.87 2.37 -9.72
CA ILE A 247 17.20 1.07 -9.77
C ILE A 247 16.10 1.05 -10.84
N THR A 248 15.52 2.23 -11.16
CA THR A 248 14.47 2.34 -12.17
C THR A 248 14.94 2.03 -13.59
N ALA A 249 16.26 2.04 -13.84
CA ALA A 249 16.82 1.56 -15.09
C ALA A 249 16.49 0.08 -15.36
N ARG A 250 16.27 -0.72 -14.32
CA ARG A 250 15.85 -2.13 -14.46
C ARG A 250 14.42 -2.27 -14.97
N GLY A 251 13.57 -1.26 -14.76
CA GLY A 251 12.19 -1.22 -15.26
C GLY A 251 12.08 -0.84 -16.74
N VAL A 252 13.14 -0.29 -17.33
CA VAL A 252 13.15 0.11 -18.74
C VAL A 252 12.94 -1.12 -19.63
N GLY A 253 11.95 -1.05 -20.52
CA GLY A 253 11.55 -2.18 -21.37
C GLY A 253 10.56 -3.16 -20.74
N HIS A 254 10.19 -2.96 -19.46
CA HIS A 254 9.20 -3.78 -18.76
C HIS A 254 7.89 -3.03 -18.44
N ILE A 255 7.84 -1.73 -18.68
CA ILE A 255 6.63 -0.93 -18.53
C ILE A 255 5.81 -1.03 -19.82
N PRO A 256 4.57 -1.57 -19.77
CA PRO A 256 3.69 -1.61 -20.93
C PRO A 256 3.17 -0.21 -21.28
N ASP A 257 2.54 -0.05 -22.45
CA ASP A 257 1.87 1.21 -22.81
C ASP A 257 0.83 1.63 -21.77
N THR A 258 0.09 0.65 -21.23
CA THR A 258 -0.79 0.82 -20.06
C THR A 258 -1.06 -0.52 -19.39
N PHE A 259 -1.09 -0.55 -18.05
CA PHE A 259 -1.51 -1.71 -17.27
C PHE A 259 -3.02 -2.00 -17.42
N THR A 260 -3.82 -1.02 -17.84
CA THR A 260 -5.23 -1.24 -18.11
C THR A 260 -5.48 -2.19 -19.29
N ASN A 261 -4.51 -2.41 -20.17
CA ASN A 261 -4.59 -3.42 -21.23
C ASN A 261 -4.70 -4.86 -20.70
N PHE A 262 -4.32 -5.09 -19.44
CA PHE A 262 -4.40 -6.41 -18.80
C PHE A 262 -5.77 -6.68 -18.14
N LEU A 263 -6.69 -5.73 -18.13
CA LEU A 263 -8.03 -5.88 -17.53
C LEU A 263 -8.89 -6.82 -18.37
N ASN A 264 -8.84 -8.09 -18.05
CA ASN A 264 -9.61 -9.14 -18.73
C ASN A 264 -10.40 -9.96 -17.70
N LYS A 265 -11.75 -9.89 -17.76
CA LYS A 265 -12.62 -10.65 -16.86
C LYS A 265 -12.50 -12.17 -16.99
N ASP A 266 -12.01 -12.64 -18.14
CA ASP A 266 -11.75 -14.06 -18.40
C ASP A 266 -10.27 -14.43 -18.15
N GLY A 267 -9.49 -13.54 -17.55
CA GLY A 267 -8.04 -13.67 -17.39
C GLY A 267 -7.56 -14.85 -16.54
N LEU A 268 -8.44 -15.46 -15.75
CA LEU A 268 -8.15 -16.69 -14.99
C LEU A 268 -8.35 -17.96 -15.80
N LYS A 269 -9.03 -17.92 -16.95
CA LYS A 269 -9.22 -19.13 -17.77
C LYS A 269 -7.89 -19.66 -18.29
N GLY A 270 -7.55 -20.88 -17.86
CA GLY A 270 -6.28 -21.54 -18.22
C GLY A 270 -5.06 -21.04 -17.48
N ALA A 271 -5.19 -20.04 -16.59
CA ALA A 271 -4.10 -19.62 -15.70
C ALA A 271 -3.78 -20.76 -14.72
N ARG A 272 -2.49 -21.09 -14.57
CA ARG A 272 -2.03 -22.17 -13.68
C ARG A 272 -1.48 -21.59 -12.39
N LEU A 273 -2.22 -21.77 -11.28
CA LEU A 273 -1.95 -21.14 -9.99
C LEU A 273 -1.49 -22.17 -8.96
N GLY A 274 -0.35 -21.89 -8.31
CA GLY A 274 0.19 -22.72 -7.22
C GLY A 274 -0.29 -22.21 -5.86
N ILE A 275 -0.87 -23.06 -5.03
CA ILE A 275 -1.40 -22.69 -3.72
C ILE A 275 -0.36 -22.99 -2.63
N LEU A 276 0.21 -21.93 -2.04
CA LEU A 276 1.12 -22.02 -0.92
C LEU A 276 0.32 -22.01 0.39
N ARG A 277 0.20 -23.21 0.99
CA ARG A 277 -0.55 -23.40 2.24
C ARG A 277 0.31 -23.26 3.48
N GLU A 278 1.63 -23.39 3.33
CA GLU A 278 2.56 -23.25 4.46
C GLU A 278 2.44 -21.86 5.08
N SER A 279 2.35 -21.82 6.43
CA SER A 279 2.33 -20.57 7.17
C SER A 279 3.68 -19.86 7.08
N ILE A 280 3.69 -18.63 6.60
CA ILE A 280 4.85 -17.77 6.38
C ILE A 280 4.70 -16.40 7.05
N GLY A 281 3.60 -16.20 7.79
CA GLY A 281 3.32 -14.96 8.49
C GLY A 281 4.09 -14.83 9.80
N LEU A 282 4.50 -13.60 10.12
CA LEU A 282 5.13 -13.30 11.41
C LEU A 282 4.14 -13.56 12.55
N ASN A 283 4.55 -14.41 13.53
CA ASN A 283 3.72 -14.76 14.67
C ASN A 283 2.26 -15.17 14.26
N ALA A 284 2.15 -15.99 13.21
CA ALA A 284 0.87 -16.35 12.61
C ALA A 284 -0.04 -17.20 13.49
N GLU A 285 0.53 -17.98 14.42
CA GLU A 285 -0.18 -18.88 15.33
C GLU A 285 -1.15 -19.84 14.61
N PRO A 286 -0.65 -20.83 13.83
CA PRO A 286 -1.47 -21.69 12.98
C PRO A 286 -2.58 -22.46 13.71
N ASP A 287 -2.44 -22.69 15.02
CA ASP A 287 -3.43 -23.37 15.86
C ASP A 287 -4.49 -22.42 16.45
N SER A 288 -4.35 -21.09 16.22
CA SER A 288 -5.28 -20.11 16.76
C SER A 288 -6.61 -20.09 15.99
N GLU A 289 -7.65 -19.60 16.70
CA GLU A 289 -8.97 -19.39 16.11
C GLU A 289 -8.94 -18.36 14.97
N ASP A 290 -8.17 -17.29 15.11
CA ASP A 290 -8.03 -16.27 14.08
C ASP A 290 -7.36 -16.81 12.80
N PHE A 291 -6.36 -17.67 12.94
CA PHE A 291 -5.76 -18.35 11.78
C PHE A 291 -6.77 -19.26 11.07
N ARG A 292 -7.61 -20.00 11.83
CA ARG A 292 -8.68 -20.84 11.24
C ARG A 292 -9.69 -20.00 10.46
N LYS A 293 -10.17 -18.88 11.03
CA LYS A 293 -11.10 -17.96 10.35
C LYS A 293 -10.56 -17.44 9.02
N ILE A 294 -9.27 -17.07 8.98
CA ILE A 294 -8.60 -16.64 7.74
C ILE A 294 -8.47 -17.82 6.77
N SER A 295 -8.15 -19.02 7.26
CA SER A 295 -8.02 -20.22 6.41
C SER A 295 -9.35 -20.61 5.75
N GLU A 296 -10.48 -20.48 6.46
CA GLU A 296 -11.83 -20.70 5.90
C GLU A 296 -12.12 -19.76 4.72
N VAL A 297 -11.72 -18.47 4.81
CA VAL A 297 -11.86 -17.52 3.71
C VAL A 297 -10.93 -17.89 2.56
N PHE A 298 -9.69 -18.26 2.86
CA PHE A 298 -8.71 -18.64 1.85
C PHE A 298 -9.13 -19.90 1.07
N ASP A 299 -9.66 -20.93 1.75
CA ASP A 299 -10.12 -22.16 1.11
C ASP A 299 -11.30 -21.89 0.17
N ARG A 300 -12.23 -21.01 0.56
CA ARG A 300 -13.31 -20.55 -0.30
C ARG A 300 -12.75 -19.82 -1.53
N ALA A 301 -11.80 -18.92 -1.34
CA ALA A 301 -11.18 -18.17 -2.44
C ALA A 301 -10.43 -19.08 -3.43
N VAL A 302 -9.76 -20.13 -2.97
CA VAL A 302 -9.14 -21.14 -3.85
C VAL A 302 -10.21 -21.83 -4.71
N GLY A 303 -11.36 -22.16 -4.10
CA GLY A 303 -12.51 -22.70 -4.85
C GLY A 303 -13.06 -21.74 -5.90
N GLU A 304 -13.13 -20.44 -5.56
CA GLU A 304 -13.58 -19.38 -6.47
C GLU A 304 -12.61 -19.15 -7.65
N LEU A 305 -11.30 -19.17 -7.39
CA LEU A 305 -10.27 -19.12 -8.45
C LEU A 305 -10.43 -20.27 -9.43
N LYS A 306 -10.65 -21.50 -8.92
CA LYS A 306 -10.93 -22.67 -9.74
C LYS A 306 -12.22 -22.52 -10.54
N ALA A 307 -13.29 -22.03 -9.92
CA ALA A 307 -14.58 -21.80 -10.59
C ALA A 307 -14.49 -20.72 -11.68
N ALA A 308 -13.58 -19.74 -11.53
CA ALA A 308 -13.28 -18.74 -12.54
C ALA A 308 -12.39 -19.25 -13.69
N GLY A 309 -12.01 -20.54 -13.66
CA GLY A 309 -11.33 -21.22 -14.76
C GLY A 309 -9.83 -21.41 -14.58
N ALA A 310 -9.27 -21.12 -13.41
CA ALA A 310 -7.87 -21.38 -13.12
C ALA A 310 -7.59 -22.88 -12.91
N GLU A 311 -6.45 -23.36 -13.40
CA GLU A 311 -5.88 -24.64 -13.04
C GLU A 311 -5.16 -24.51 -11.69
N ILE A 312 -5.57 -25.29 -10.70
CA ILE A 312 -5.06 -25.23 -9.34
C ILE A 312 -4.06 -26.34 -9.07
N VAL A 313 -2.85 -25.97 -8.67
CA VAL A 313 -1.82 -26.88 -8.13
C VAL A 313 -1.76 -26.67 -6.61
N ASP A 314 -2.33 -27.61 -5.85
CA ASP A 314 -2.55 -27.47 -4.40
C ASP A 314 -2.25 -28.76 -3.64
N PRO A 315 -1.35 -28.76 -2.64
CA PRO A 315 -0.46 -27.64 -2.31
C PRO A 315 0.81 -27.60 -3.16
N ILE A 316 1.45 -26.43 -3.24
CA ILE A 316 2.86 -26.34 -3.61
C ILE A 316 3.72 -26.21 -2.35
N VAL A 317 4.97 -26.63 -2.48
CA VAL A 317 5.99 -26.48 -1.42
C VAL A 317 7.16 -25.66 -1.95
N ILE A 318 7.55 -24.63 -1.22
CA ILE A 318 8.79 -23.87 -1.46
C ILE A 318 9.83 -24.40 -0.47
N PRO A 319 10.81 -25.21 -0.91
CA PRO A 319 11.79 -25.80 -0.02
C PRO A 319 12.54 -24.75 0.82
N LYS A 320 12.81 -25.04 2.08
CA LYS A 320 13.56 -24.20 3.03
C LYS A 320 12.97 -22.81 3.31
N ILE A 321 11.71 -22.53 2.91
CA ILE A 321 11.15 -21.18 3.01
C ILE A 321 11.26 -20.59 4.41
N LYS A 322 10.91 -21.33 5.47
CA LYS A 322 11.00 -20.85 6.87
C LYS A 322 12.45 -20.66 7.34
N GLU A 323 13.32 -21.59 6.98
CA GLU A 323 14.76 -21.49 7.30
C GLU A 323 15.38 -20.24 6.70
N LEU A 324 15.11 -19.98 5.42
CA LEU A 324 15.66 -18.83 4.70
C LEU A 324 15.06 -17.51 5.20
N LEU A 325 13.74 -17.44 5.41
CA LEU A 325 13.09 -16.26 5.98
C LEU A 325 13.61 -15.91 7.39
N ALA A 326 13.98 -16.90 8.18
CA ALA A 326 14.56 -16.68 9.53
C ALA A 326 15.95 -16.02 9.50
N LYS A 327 16.67 -16.07 8.37
CA LYS A 327 17.99 -15.44 8.20
C LYS A 327 17.93 -13.93 7.94
N ARG A 328 16.75 -13.35 7.94
CA ARG A 328 16.57 -11.92 7.69
C ARG A 328 17.35 -11.06 8.68
N SER A 329 18.22 -10.19 8.16
CA SER A 329 18.98 -9.22 8.94
C SER A 329 19.19 -7.95 8.12
N GLY A 330 19.14 -6.79 8.76
CA GLY A 330 19.56 -5.53 8.15
C GLY A 330 21.09 -5.42 8.09
N GLY A 331 21.59 -4.52 7.23
CA GLY A 331 23.03 -4.28 7.05
C GLY A 331 23.57 -3.17 7.95
N PRO A 332 24.87 -3.22 8.25
CA PRO A 332 25.58 -2.11 8.89
C PRO A 332 25.52 -0.85 8.04
N GLY A 333 25.26 0.30 8.66
CA GLY A 333 25.22 1.59 7.97
C GLY A 333 23.98 1.85 7.12
N GLU A 334 23.02 0.90 7.03
CA GLU A 334 21.78 1.11 6.26
C GLU A 334 20.99 2.33 6.75
N THR A 335 20.89 2.55 8.06
CA THR A 335 20.14 3.68 8.61
C THR A 335 20.81 4.99 8.23
N GLU A 336 22.13 5.10 8.34
CA GLU A 336 22.92 6.27 7.96
C GLU A 336 22.83 6.53 6.46
N GLN A 337 22.94 5.49 5.64
CA GLN A 337 22.86 5.63 4.18
C GLN A 337 21.46 6.03 3.74
N SER A 338 20.43 5.40 4.28
CA SER A 338 19.03 5.74 4.02
C SER A 338 18.72 7.19 4.41
N PHE A 339 19.22 7.61 5.57
CA PHE A 339 19.09 8.97 6.07
C PHE A 339 19.78 9.97 5.15
N LYS A 340 21.03 9.71 4.77
CA LYS A 340 21.81 10.54 3.85
C LYS A 340 21.16 10.66 2.47
N ASN A 341 20.70 9.55 1.90
CA ASN A 341 20.07 9.54 0.58
C ASN A 341 18.75 10.31 0.55
N TYR A 342 17.97 10.22 1.61
CA TYR A 342 16.69 10.92 1.69
C TYR A 342 16.88 12.41 2.03
N TYR A 343 17.48 12.71 3.19
CA TYR A 343 17.64 14.09 3.64
C TYR A 343 18.69 14.89 2.87
N GLY A 344 19.63 14.21 2.21
CA GLY A 344 20.60 14.86 1.32
C GLY A 344 19.97 15.54 0.08
N ARG A 345 18.68 15.24 -0.21
CA ARG A 345 17.92 15.91 -1.28
C ARG A 345 17.41 17.31 -0.90
N SER A 346 17.42 17.68 0.36
CA SER A 346 16.87 18.95 0.85
C SER A 346 17.85 19.70 1.75
N ALA A 347 18.01 20.99 1.47
CA ALA A 347 18.75 21.89 2.35
C ALA A 347 18.06 22.14 3.71
N LYS A 348 16.76 21.79 3.82
CA LYS A 348 15.91 21.97 5.00
C LYS A 348 15.85 20.74 5.90
N SER A 349 16.75 19.79 5.73
CA SER A 349 16.80 18.59 6.58
C SER A 349 16.77 18.97 8.07
N PRO A 350 15.85 18.39 8.87
CA PRO A 350 15.75 18.71 10.30
C PRO A 350 16.93 18.14 11.11
N PHE A 351 17.56 17.09 10.62
CA PHE A 351 18.74 16.44 11.21
C PHE A 351 19.75 16.09 10.13
N LYS A 352 21.03 16.12 10.47
CA LYS A 352 22.14 15.76 9.55
C LYS A 352 22.57 14.29 9.66
N SER A 353 22.22 13.66 10.76
CA SER A 353 22.60 12.26 11.02
C SER A 353 21.58 11.56 11.93
N PRO A 354 21.54 10.20 11.93
CA PRO A 354 20.77 9.44 12.90
C PRO A 354 21.15 9.71 14.35
N GLN A 355 22.41 10.09 14.61
CA GLN A 355 22.86 10.42 15.97
C GLN A 355 22.20 11.70 16.48
N GLU A 356 22.08 12.73 15.64
CA GLU A 356 21.37 13.97 16.01
C GLU A 356 19.89 13.69 16.35
N VAL A 357 19.26 12.70 15.70
CA VAL A 357 17.91 12.23 16.04
C VAL A 357 17.88 11.64 17.45
N ILE A 358 18.85 10.77 17.78
CA ILE A 358 18.94 10.13 19.10
C ILE A 358 19.19 11.16 20.21
N ASP A 359 19.98 12.18 19.92
CA ASP A 359 20.35 13.23 20.85
C ASP A 359 19.25 14.30 21.03
N SER A 360 18.18 14.24 20.23
CA SER A 360 17.06 15.16 20.35
C SER A 360 16.32 14.97 21.69
N PRO A 361 15.93 16.06 22.38
CA PRO A 361 15.13 15.98 23.61
C PRO A 361 13.76 15.31 23.40
N ASP A 362 13.26 15.31 22.18
CA ASP A 362 11.98 14.69 21.81
C ASP A 362 12.11 13.17 21.46
N PHE A 363 13.34 12.63 21.40
CA PHE A 363 13.56 11.23 21.06
C PHE A 363 12.85 10.26 22.01
N ALA A 364 12.74 10.61 23.31
CA ALA A 364 12.03 9.81 24.30
C ALA A 364 10.50 9.72 24.05
N LYS A 365 9.92 10.64 23.27
CA LYS A 365 8.49 10.66 22.89
C LYS A 365 8.18 9.73 21.71
N VAL A 366 9.20 9.39 20.92
CA VAL A 366 9.08 8.52 19.74
C VAL A 366 8.64 7.12 20.17
N VAL A 367 7.83 6.43 19.37
CA VAL A 367 7.41 5.06 19.71
C VAL A 367 8.61 4.14 19.86
N LYS A 368 8.53 3.21 20.85
CA LYS A 368 9.66 2.37 21.23
C LYS A 368 10.32 1.64 20.07
N ARG A 369 9.55 1.11 19.15
CA ARG A 369 10.05 0.42 17.96
C ARG A 369 10.95 1.33 17.09
N SER A 370 10.56 2.58 16.91
CA SER A 370 11.34 3.56 16.16
C SER A 370 12.63 3.93 16.90
N GLN A 371 12.58 4.07 18.22
CA GLN A 371 13.78 4.24 19.04
C GLN A 371 14.73 3.06 18.88
N ASP A 372 14.24 1.83 18.96
CA ASP A 372 15.03 0.61 18.82
C ASP A 372 15.68 0.53 17.42
N ARG A 373 14.97 0.99 16.37
CA ARG A 373 15.50 1.06 15.00
C ARG A 373 16.71 1.98 14.89
N PHE A 374 16.65 3.19 15.45
CA PHE A 374 17.78 4.13 15.44
C PHE A 374 19.00 3.62 16.24
N LYS A 375 18.76 2.87 17.33
CA LYS A 375 19.79 2.30 18.20
C LYS A 375 20.34 0.96 17.70
N ARG A 376 19.79 0.41 16.61
CA ARG A 376 20.18 -0.91 16.10
C ARG A 376 21.62 -0.87 15.59
N ASN A 377 22.41 -1.86 15.98
CA ASN A 377 23.73 -2.11 15.44
C ASN A 377 23.73 -3.49 14.73
N PRO A 378 23.47 -3.54 13.42
CA PRO A 378 23.39 -4.78 12.67
C PRO A 378 24.75 -5.50 12.59
N ASP A 379 24.69 -6.84 12.61
CA ASP A 379 25.85 -7.71 12.42
C ASP A 379 26.12 -7.94 10.93
N ALA A 380 27.33 -7.60 10.48
CA ALA A 380 27.72 -7.72 9.07
C ALA A 380 27.72 -9.18 8.56
N ALA A 381 28.08 -10.15 9.41
CA ALA A 381 28.08 -11.57 9.02
C ALA A 381 26.63 -12.06 8.82
N LYS A 382 25.73 -11.72 9.75
CA LYS A 382 24.30 -12.04 9.62
C LYS A 382 23.67 -11.35 8.42
N HIS A 383 24.06 -10.12 8.11
CA HIS A 383 23.61 -9.43 6.91
C HIS A 383 24.04 -10.14 5.64
N TYR A 384 25.30 -10.56 5.55
CA TYR A 384 25.80 -11.34 4.42
C TYR A 384 25.04 -12.68 4.25
N GLU A 385 24.75 -13.37 5.35
CA GLU A 385 23.92 -14.58 5.32
C GLU A 385 22.49 -14.28 4.83
N SER A 386 21.93 -13.13 5.23
CA SER A 386 20.62 -12.68 4.76
C SER A 386 20.60 -12.45 3.25
N LEU A 387 21.61 -11.78 2.69
CA LEU A 387 21.73 -11.55 1.24
C LEU A 387 21.85 -12.87 0.46
N ARG A 388 22.64 -13.82 0.96
CA ARG A 388 22.72 -15.16 0.35
C ARG A 388 21.39 -15.91 0.42
N ALA A 389 20.68 -15.81 1.55
CA ALA A 389 19.39 -16.44 1.71
C ALA A 389 18.32 -15.83 0.76
N GLN A 390 18.41 -14.53 0.48
CA GLN A 390 17.54 -13.87 -0.53
C GLN A 390 17.77 -14.46 -1.93
N ASP A 391 19.03 -14.59 -2.36
CA ASP A 391 19.37 -15.13 -3.67
C ASP A 391 18.99 -16.62 -3.79
N GLU A 392 19.25 -17.42 -2.74
CA GLU A 392 18.84 -18.81 -2.68
C GLU A 392 17.32 -18.95 -2.76
N LEU A 393 16.55 -18.15 -1.98
CA LEU A 393 15.10 -18.22 -1.98
C LEU A 393 14.51 -17.78 -3.33
N MET A 394 15.08 -16.75 -3.98
CA MET A 394 14.67 -16.34 -5.32
C MET A 394 14.84 -17.48 -6.33
N THR A 395 15.99 -18.15 -6.30
CA THR A 395 16.28 -19.29 -7.17
C THR A 395 15.29 -20.43 -6.94
N ILE A 396 15.02 -20.80 -5.66
CA ILE A 396 14.06 -21.84 -5.30
C ILE A 396 12.65 -21.46 -5.75
N PHE A 397 12.24 -20.21 -5.52
CA PHE A 397 10.91 -19.71 -5.92
C PHE A 397 10.70 -19.84 -7.43
N LEU A 398 11.66 -19.37 -8.24
CA LEU A 398 11.59 -19.47 -9.70
C LEU A 398 11.62 -20.92 -10.18
N LYS A 399 12.41 -21.79 -9.52
CA LYS A 399 12.43 -23.21 -9.82
C LYS A 399 11.07 -23.86 -9.57
N VAL A 400 10.43 -23.60 -8.43
CA VAL A 400 9.08 -24.12 -8.11
C VAL A 400 8.07 -23.66 -9.18
N MET A 401 8.12 -22.39 -9.56
CA MET A 401 7.24 -21.88 -10.63
C MET A 401 7.52 -22.59 -11.98
N ALA A 402 8.77 -22.87 -12.31
CA ALA A 402 9.13 -23.55 -13.55
C ALA A 402 8.74 -25.03 -13.55
N ASP A 403 9.07 -25.77 -12.49
CA ASP A 403 8.78 -27.21 -12.35
C ASP A 403 7.27 -27.49 -12.44
N HIS A 404 6.45 -26.64 -11.86
CA HIS A 404 4.99 -26.75 -11.86
C HIS A 404 4.32 -25.95 -12.98
N LYS A 405 5.07 -25.27 -13.85
CA LYS A 405 4.58 -24.39 -14.94
C LYS A 405 3.55 -23.37 -14.44
N LEU A 406 3.85 -22.73 -13.30
CA LEU A 406 2.94 -21.76 -12.67
C LEU A 406 3.02 -20.39 -13.32
N ASP A 407 1.86 -19.75 -13.48
CA ASP A 407 1.74 -18.35 -13.86
C ASP A 407 1.83 -17.44 -12.62
N ALA A 408 1.32 -17.89 -11.47
CA ALA A 408 1.46 -17.21 -10.20
C ALA A 408 1.39 -18.18 -9.01
N ILE A 409 1.89 -17.72 -7.86
CA ILE A 409 1.68 -18.39 -6.57
C ILE A 409 0.65 -17.60 -5.76
N VAL A 410 -0.28 -18.31 -5.12
CA VAL A 410 -1.34 -17.74 -4.29
C VAL A 410 -1.15 -18.17 -2.85
N HIS A 411 -1.25 -17.22 -1.93
CA HIS A 411 -1.19 -17.47 -0.49
C HIS A 411 -2.16 -16.56 0.28
N LYS A 412 -2.34 -16.83 1.58
CA LYS A 412 -3.09 -15.95 2.47
C LYS A 412 -2.46 -14.55 2.46
N ALA A 413 -3.22 -13.51 2.18
CA ALA A 413 -2.69 -12.14 2.14
C ALA A 413 -2.18 -11.71 3.53
N VAL A 414 -2.87 -12.09 4.60
CA VAL A 414 -2.44 -12.01 6.01
C VAL A 414 -2.98 -13.24 6.74
N GLU A 415 -2.21 -13.80 7.66
CA GLU A 415 -2.54 -15.05 8.35
C GLU A 415 -3.24 -14.85 9.70
N HIS A 416 -3.69 -13.65 9.99
CA HIS A 416 -4.41 -13.28 11.21
C HIS A 416 -5.44 -12.18 10.92
N GLN A 417 -6.50 -12.10 11.71
CA GLN A 417 -7.44 -10.97 11.69
C GLN A 417 -6.76 -9.69 12.21
N PRO A 418 -7.30 -8.47 11.91
CA PRO A 418 -6.80 -7.23 12.50
C PRO A 418 -6.72 -7.34 14.03
N THR A 419 -5.54 -7.06 14.62
CA THR A 419 -5.33 -7.12 16.06
C THR A 419 -5.94 -5.90 16.77
N LEU A 420 -6.21 -6.02 18.07
CA LEU A 420 -6.72 -4.90 18.85
C LEU A 420 -5.65 -3.82 19.03
N ILE A 421 -6.02 -2.55 18.87
CA ILE A 421 -5.11 -1.41 19.04
C ILE A 421 -4.47 -1.44 20.44
N LYS A 422 -5.25 -1.75 21.49
CA LYS A 422 -4.76 -1.79 22.88
C LYS A 422 -3.60 -2.78 23.06
N ASP A 423 -3.58 -3.88 22.33
CA ASP A 423 -2.55 -4.92 22.42
C ASP A 423 -1.29 -4.55 21.62
N GLY A 424 -1.40 -3.60 20.67
CA GLY A 424 -0.28 -3.05 19.93
C GLY A 424 0.44 -1.91 20.63
N VAL A 425 -0.29 -1.09 21.39
CA VAL A 425 0.26 0.10 22.07
C VAL A 425 0.64 -0.16 23.52
N ASN A 426 0.21 -1.27 24.11
CA ASN A 426 0.55 -1.72 25.44
C ASN A 426 1.24 -3.09 25.38
N PRO A 427 1.95 -3.51 26.41
CA PRO A 427 2.46 -4.88 26.47
C PRO A 427 1.34 -5.92 26.23
N PRO A 428 1.56 -6.93 25.38
CA PRO A 428 2.84 -7.40 24.84
C PRO A 428 3.33 -6.69 23.56
N PHE A 429 2.78 -5.54 23.15
CA PHE A 429 3.13 -4.80 21.94
C PHE A 429 3.04 -5.64 20.67
N VAL A 430 1.87 -6.25 20.46
CA VAL A 430 1.60 -7.07 19.28
C VAL A 430 1.67 -6.21 18.01
N ASP A 431 2.60 -6.55 17.12
CA ASP A 431 2.84 -5.79 15.90
C ASP A 431 3.03 -6.74 14.70
N GLN A 432 2.53 -6.35 13.55
CA GLN A 432 2.67 -7.08 12.28
C GLN A 432 2.22 -8.55 12.30
N LYS A 433 1.31 -8.93 13.20
CA LYS A 433 0.87 -10.31 13.38
C LYS A 433 0.29 -10.88 12.07
N GLY A 434 0.73 -12.07 11.70
CA GLY A 434 0.30 -12.77 10.48
C GLY A 434 0.79 -12.14 9.16
N ALA A 435 1.70 -11.15 9.20
CA ALA A 435 2.22 -10.52 7.98
C ALA A 435 3.18 -11.44 7.23
N PRO A 436 2.90 -11.83 5.96
CA PRO A 436 3.81 -12.64 5.17
C PRO A 436 5.09 -11.89 4.81
N HIS A 437 6.24 -12.47 5.09
CA HIS A 437 7.55 -11.85 4.91
C HIS A 437 8.24 -12.19 3.59
N LEU A 438 7.58 -12.92 2.71
CA LEU A 438 8.19 -13.44 1.49
C LEU A 438 8.81 -12.33 0.62
N ASN A 439 8.12 -11.20 0.48
CA ASN A 439 8.62 -10.06 -0.31
C ASN A 439 9.85 -9.36 0.27
N THR A 440 10.21 -9.61 1.53
CA THR A 440 11.47 -9.09 2.07
C THR A 440 12.68 -9.72 1.38
N PHE A 441 12.53 -10.97 0.95
CA PHE A 441 13.55 -11.72 0.23
C PHE A 441 13.34 -11.67 -1.28
N LEU A 442 12.10 -11.77 -1.73
CA LEU A 442 11.74 -11.73 -3.14
C LEU A 442 11.47 -10.28 -3.57
N VAL A 443 12.45 -9.40 -3.41
CA VAL A 443 12.30 -7.94 -3.59
C VAL A 443 11.97 -7.52 -5.02
N TYR A 444 12.34 -8.32 -6.02
CA TYR A 444 12.10 -8.02 -7.42
C TYR A 444 10.73 -8.48 -7.93
N VAL A 445 10.03 -9.33 -7.20
CA VAL A 445 8.76 -9.89 -7.66
C VAL A 445 7.58 -8.98 -7.29
N PRO A 446 6.61 -8.82 -8.21
CA PRO A 446 5.39 -8.10 -7.91
C PRO A 446 4.46 -8.95 -7.05
N THR A 447 3.64 -8.27 -6.26
CA THR A 447 2.54 -8.89 -5.51
C THR A 447 1.32 -8.00 -5.51
N ILE A 448 0.15 -8.62 -5.65
CA ILE A 448 -1.14 -7.94 -5.53
C ILE A 448 -2.02 -8.67 -4.53
N VAL A 449 -2.75 -7.90 -3.72
CA VAL A 449 -3.81 -8.44 -2.86
C VAL A 449 -5.18 -7.99 -3.36
N VAL A 450 -6.14 -8.90 -3.25
CA VAL A 450 -7.53 -8.66 -3.64
C VAL A 450 -8.43 -9.10 -2.48
N PRO A 451 -9.53 -8.37 -2.17
CA PRO A 451 -10.52 -8.83 -1.20
C PRO A 451 -11.06 -10.22 -1.55
N ALA A 452 -11.08 -11.12 -0.58
CA ALA A 452 -11.62 -12.47 -0.72
C ALA A 452 -12.87 -12.70 0.16
N GLY A 453 -13.43 -11.63 0.66
CA GLY A 453 -14.62 -11.64 1.51
C GLY A 453 -14.31 -11.34 2.96
N PHE A 454 -15.16 -11.86 3.83
CA PHE A 454 -15.15 -11.56 5.26
C PHE A 454 -15.09 -12.85 6.06
N THR A 455 -14.41 -12.78 7.20
CA THR A 455 -14.45 -13.83 8.22
C THR A 455 -15.83 -13.85 8.89
N ARG A 456 -16.09 -14.89 9.71
CA ARG A 456 -17.33 -14.98 10.50
C ARG A 456 -17.47 -13.86 11.55
N ASP A 457 -16.38 -13.17 11.87
CA ASP A 457 -16.43 -11.96 12.73
C ASP A 457 -16.69 -10.68 11.91
N ASN A 458 -17.03 -10.82 10.62
CA ASN A 458 -17.30 -9.70 9.71
C ASN A 458 -16.09 -8.78 9.46
N LEU A 459 -14.86 -9.33 9.55
CA LEU A 459 -13.63 -8.63 9.28
C LEU A 459 -13.09 -9.00 7.89
N PRO A 460 -12.55 -8.02 7.12
CA PRO A 460 -12.06 -8.29 5.78
C PRO A 460 -10.89 -9.28 5.77
N ALA A 461 -10.86 -10.12 4.75
CA ALA A 461 -9.73 -10.99 4.42
C ALA A 461 -9.48 -10.97 2.91
N GLY A 462 -8.29 -11.38 2.49
CA GLY A 462 -7.87 -11.32 1.09
C GLY A 462 -6.94 -12.45 0.69
N VAL A 463 -6.78 -12.59 -0.62
CA VAL A 463 -5.77 -13.45 -1.24
C VAL A 463 -4.64 -12.60 -1.80
N CYS A 464 -3.42 -13.13 -1.76
CA CYS A 464 -2.24 -12.54 -2.35
C CYS A 464 -1.77 -13.39 -3.53
N LEU A 465 -1.55 -12.73 -4.67
CA LEU A 465 -0.91 -13.33 -5.83
C LEU A 465 0.51 -12.77 -5.93
N ILE A 466 1.48 -13.65 -6.18
CA ILE A 466 2.88 -13.29 -6.37
C ILE A 466 3.36 -13.88 -7.70
N GLY A 467 4.02 -13.04 -8.53
CA GLY A 467 4.46 -13.38 -9.88
C GLY A 467 5.96 -13.50 -10.01
N ARG A 468 6.44 -13.67 -11.25
CA ARG A 468 7.84 -13.53 -11.62
C ARG A 468 8.24 -12.05 -11.65
N PRO A 469 9.54 -11.72 -11.61
CA PRO A 469 9.97 -10.35 -11.83
C PRO A 469 9.37 -9.77 -13.12
N TYR A 470 8.82 -8.56 -13.02
CA TYR A 470 8.17 -7.82 -14.12
C TYR A 470 6.91 -8.45 -14.72
N ASP A 471 6.27 -9.35 -14.00
CA ASP A 471 4.99 -9.96 -14.40
C ASP A 471 3.77 -9.22 -13.80
N ASP A 472 3.94 -7.95 -13.55
CA ASP A 472 2.94 -7.05 -12.94
C ASP A 472 1.60 -7.07 -13.68
N GLY A 473 1.65 -7.01 -15.02
CA GLY A 473 0.47 -7.04 -15.86
C GLY A 473 -0.36 -8.32 -15.72
N ASN A 474 0.27 -9.49 -15.66
CA ASN A 474 -0.44 -10.76 -15.47
C ASN A 474 -1.08 -10.84 -14.08
N LEU A 475 -0.42 -10.31 -13.04
CA LEU A 475 -1.03 -10.25 -11.71
C LEU A 475 -2.28 -9.36 -11.69
N ILE A 476 -2.24 -8.22 -12.38
CA ILE A 476 -3.42 -7.34 -12.56
C ILE A 476 -4.52 -8.09 -13.31
N LYS A 477 -4.20 -8.83 -14.37
CA LYS A 477 -5.15 -9.66 -15.12
C LYS A 477 -5.87 -10.68 -14.24
N PHE A 478 -5.12 -11.43 -13.42
CA PHE A 478 -5.69 -12.45 -12.54
C PHE A 478 -6.51 -11.82 -11.40
N ALA A 479 -6.00 -10.73 -10.80
CA ALA A 479 -6.69 -9.99 -9.76
C ALA A 479 -8.02 -9.40 -10.27
N TYR A 480 -8.01 -8.80 -11.47
CA TYR A 480 -9.22 -8.25 -12.09
C TYR A 480 -10.25 -9.34 -12.39
N ALA A 481 -9.82 -10.45 -12.99
CA ALA A 481 -10.72 -11.56 -13.26
C ALA A 481 -11.35 -12.13 -11.98
N TYR A 482 -10.57 -12.27 -10.90
CA TYR A 482 -11.08 -12.69 -9.60
C TYR A 482 -12.06 -11.68 -8.99
N GLU A 483 -11.72 -10.40 -9.01
CA GLU A 483 -12.61 -9.32 -8.55
C GLU A 483 -13.95 -9.34 -9.27
N GLN A 484 -13.93 -9.42 -10.62
CA GLN A 484 -15.14 -9.43 -11.44
C GLN A 484 -16.02 -10.68 -11.25
N ALA A 485 -15.40 -11.81 -10.92
CA ALA A 485 -16.12 -13.05 -10.66
C ALA A 485 -16.78 -13.09 -9.26
N THR A 486 -16.25 -12.34 -8.29
CA THR A 486 -16.62 -12.51 -6.87
C THR A 486 -17.24 -11.27 -6.22
N ASN A 487 -16.78 -10.08 -6.58
CA ASN A 487 -17.26 -8.79 -6.04
C ASN A 487 -17.32 -8.75 -4.50
N HIS A 488 -16.27 -9.21 -3.83
CA HIS A 488 -16.24 -9.38 -2.37
C HIS A 488 -16.17 -8.08 -1.57
N ARG A 489 -15.76 -6.96 -2.23
CA ARG A 489 -15.71 -5.69 -1.53
C ARG A 489 -17.10 -5.19 -1.12
N ARG A 490 -17.18 -4.61 0.07
CA ARG A 490 -18.29 -3.79 0.53
C ARG A 490 -17.77 -2.64 1.42
N PRO A 491 -18.40 -1.47 1.39
CA PRO A 491 -17.97 -0.33 2.19
C PRO A 491 -18.12 -0.62 3.70
N PRO A 492 -17.26 -0.02 4.54
CA PRO A 492 -17.40 -0.14 6.00
C PRO A 492 -18.65 0.61 6.49
N ALA A 493 -19.44 -0.04 7.36
CA ALA A 493 -20.67 0.54 7.89
C ALA A 493 -20.44 1.82 8.72
N SER A 494 -19.26 2.00 9.30
CA SER A 494 -18.91 3.18 10.09
C SER A 494 -18.86 4.49 9.29
N THR A 495 -18.82 4.44 7.96
CA THR A 495 -18.65 5.60 7.08
C THR A 495 -19.62 5.65 5.90
N THR A 496 -20.82 5.05 6.04
CA THR A 496 -21.83 4.99 4.97
C THR A 496 -22.73 6.22 4.87
N GLY A 497 -22.75 7.12 5.84
CA GLY A 497 -23.48 8.39 5.79
C GLY A 497 -22.78 9.48 4.98
N LEU A 498 -23.49 10.56 4.58
CA LEU A 498 -23.17 11.72 3.73
C LEU A 498 -23.23 11.47 2.25
#